data_0e685f68a8ac9e1ac35014c882c69b53
#
_entry.id   0e685f68a8ac9e1ac35014c882c69b53
#
_cell.length_a   1.000
_cell.length_b   1.000
_cell.length_c   1.000
_cell.angle_alpha   90.00
_cell.angle_beta   90.00
_cell.angle_gamma   90.00
#
_symmetry.space_group_name_H-M   'P 1'
#
loop_
_entity.id
_entity.type
_entity.pdbx_description
1 polymer ?
#
loop_
_entity_poly.entity_id
_entity_poly.type
_entity_poly.pdbx_seq_one_letter_code
_entity_poly.pdbx_strand_id
1 'polypeptide(L)'
;MPRFLTDILDRSLREEPLPREDIRFLVSLEGPDLQDVFASARTLRERYFGRGVFLYGFVYFSTWCRNRCAFCLYRTGNDRHTPYRKSPGEVLEVSRNLAESGVHLIDLTMGEDALYHEQGFEPLVGLVRSVRHEVGLPVMISPGVVPRDVLSSLAGAGADWYACYQETHNRDLFARLRVGQDYSQRMNTKTWARDLGLLTEEGVLTGVGETQDDLATTIEAMRDVRCQQVRVMGFVNQAGTPMERFSWPNRELAMIAALRLSFPSRLIPASLDVDGLAGLELRLQAGANVITSLIPPHSGLAGVSQHSLDIDEGNRSVKGVLPVLERLGLEASTAEEYEAWVARERRLAMAGEGVRA
;
A
#
# COMPACT_ATOMS: atom_id res chain seq x y z
N MET A 1 -11.74 21.50 -21.16
CA MET A 1 -11.80 20.03 -20.98
C MET A 1 -12.37 19.36 -22.23
N PRO A 2 -11.73 18.35 -22.81
CA PRO A 2 -12.29 17.59 -23.94
C PRO A 2 -13.63 16.94 -23.58
N ARG A 3 -14.63 16.94 -24.49
CA ARG A 3 -15.95 16.34 -24.24
C ARG A 3 -15.86 14.90 -23.77
N PHE A 4 -14.94 14.12 -24.31
CA PHE A 4 -14.72 12.72 -23.93
C PHE A 4 -14.28 12.59 -22.44
N LEU A 5 -13.40 13.49 -21.94
CA LEU A 5 -13.01 13.49 -20.53
C LEU A 5 -14.21 13.81 -19.62
N THR A 6 -15.06 14.78 -20.01
CA THR A 6 -16.26 15.12 -19.26
C THR A 6 -17.16 13.88 -19.09
N ASP A 7 -17.40 13.12 -20.18
CA ASP A 7 -18.26 11.93 -20.16
C ASP A 7 -17.68 10.84 -19.22
N ILE A 8 -16.34 10.67 -19.16
CA ILE A 8 -15.67 9.73 -18.26
C ILE A 8 -15.85 10.19 -16.79
N LEU A 9 -15.61 11.47 -16.50
CA LEU A 9 -15.73 11.99 -15.14
C LEU A 9 -17.17 11.92 -14.63
N ASP A 10 -18.15 12.26 -15.47
CA ASP A 10 -19.58 12.13 -15.14
C ASP A 10 -19.96 10.69 -14.84
N ARG A 11 -19.47 9.72 -15.61
CA ARG A 11 -19.65 8.28 -15.38
C ARG A 11 -19.07 7.89 -14.02
N SER A 12 -17.83 8.30 -13.74
CA SER A 12 -17.17 8.01 -12.45
C SER A 12 -17.93 8.60 -11.27
N LEU A 13 -18.43 9.84 -11.38
CA LEU A 13 -19.20 10.49 -10.32
C LEU A 13 -20.56 9.84 -10.08
N ARG A 14 -21.11 9.12 -11.06
CA ARG A 14 -22.28 8.24 -10.91
C ARG A 14 -21.92 6.82 -10.46
N GLU A 15 -20.61 6.56 -10.24
CA GLU A 15 -20.08 5.27 -9.79
C GLU A 15 -20.40 4.11 -10.78
N GLU A 16 -20.49 4.45 -12.05
CA GLU A 16 -20.60 3.47 -13.13
C GLU A 16 -19.21 2.89 -13.44
N PRO A 17 -19.10 1.57 -13.68
CA PRO A 17 -17.83 0.94 -14.02
C PRO A 17 -17.14 1.60 -15.22
N LEU A 18 -15.86 1.94 -15.08
CA LEU A 18 -15.07 2.49 -16.19
C LEU A 18 -14.65 1.37 -17.14
N PRO A 19 -14.91 1.51 -18.45
CA PRO A 19 -14.34 0.65 -19.47
C PRO A 19 -12.82 0.76 -19.53
N ARG A 20 -12.17 -0.29 -20.08
CA ARG A 20 -10.71 -0.34 -20.23
C ARG A 20 -10.12 0.88 -20.96
N GLU A 21 -10.77 1.33 -22.02
CA GLU A 21 -10.36 2.49 -22.81
C GLU A 21 -10.38 3.79 -22.01
N ASP A 22 -11.38 3.98 -21.15
CA ASP A 22 -11.45 5.14 -20.25
C ASP A 22 -10.31 5.14 -19.25
N ILE A 23 -10.01 3.98 -18.65
CA ILE A 23 -8.88 3.81 -17.73
C ILE A 23 -7.56 4.12 -18.44
N ARG A 24 -7.33 3.56 -19.65
CA ARG A 24 -6.13 3.85 -20.44
C ARG A 24 -5.97 5.34 -20.73
N PHE A 25 -7.07 6.00 -21.06
CA PHE A 25 -7.06 7.44 -21.29
C PHE A 25 -6.71 8.22 -20.01
N LEU A 26 -7.36 7.92 -18.90
CA LEU A 26 -7.10 8.60 -17.61
C LEU A 26 -5.64 8.49 -17.17
N VAL A 27 -5.04 7.29 -17.24
CA VAL A 27 -3.63 7.09 -16.86
C VAL A 27 -2.62 7.65 -17.85
N SER A 28 -3.07 8.14 -19.02
CA SER A 28 -2.24 8.81 -20.01
C SER A 28 -2.22 10.32 -19.86
N LEU A 29 -3.11 10.90 -19.05
CA LEU A 29 -3.30 12.34 -18.96
C LEU A 29 -2.13 13.03 -18.25
N GLU A 30 -1.85 14.24 -18.73
CA GLU A 30 -0.87 15.16 -18.17
C GLU A 30 -1.43 16.60 -18.21
N GLY A 31 -0.75 17.51 -17.52
CA GLY A 31 -1.07 18.93 -17.57
C GLY A 31 -2.45 19.29 -16.97
N PRO A 32 -3.15 20.29 -17.57
CA PRO A 32 -4.40 20.82 -17.00
C PRO A 32 -5.53 19.79 -16.89
N ASP A 33 -5.69 18.90 -17.87
CA ASP A 33 -6.75 17.89 -17.87
C ASP A 33 -6.62 16.92 -16.68
N LEU A 34 -5.39 16.65 -16.23
CA LEU A 34 -5.15 15.85 -15.03
C LEU A 34 -5.67 16.53 -13.75
N GLN A 35 -5.71 17.86 -13.69
CA GLN A 35 -6.27 18.61 -12.56
C GLN A 35 -7.79 18.45 -12.45
N ASP A 36 -8.49 18.33 -13.57
CA ASP A 36 -9.94 18.05 -13.59
C ASP A 36 -10.23 16.62 -13.08
N VAL A 37 -9.36 15.67 -13.44
CA VAL A 37 -9.42 14.30 -12.89
C VAL A 37 -9.21 14.31 -11.36
N PHE A 38 -8.23 15.05 -10.88
CA PHE A 38 -7.99 15.20 -9.41
C PHE A 38 -9.19 15.83 -8.70
N ALA A 39 -9.85 16.81 -9.30
CA ALA A 39 -11.04 17.43 -8.71
C ALA A 39 -12.18 16.40 -8.53
N SER A 40 -12.43 15.58 -9.55
CA SER A 40 -13.43 14.51 -9.49
C SER A 40 -13.03 13.41 -8.50
N ALA A 41 -11.75 13.05 -8.44
CA ALA A 41 -11.23 12.09 -7.47
C ALA A 41 -11.40 12.59 -6.02
N ARG A 42 -11.13 13.88 -5.75
CA ARG A 42 -11.40 14.49 -4.43
C ARG A 42 -12.88 14.47 -4.07
N THR A 43 -13.76 14.77 -5.02
CA THR A 43 -15.22 14.71 -4.81
C THR A 43 -15.66 13.30 -4.37
N LEU A 44 -15.16 12.25 -5.00
CA LEU A 44 -15.45 10.86 -4.60
C LEU A 44 -14.83 10.53 -3.24
N ARG A 45 -13.57 10.92 -2.98
CA ARG A 45 -12.96 10.73 -1.66
C ARG A 45 -13.80 11.39 -0.56
N GLU A 46 -14.20 12.65 -0.76
CA GLU A 46 -15.03 13.40 0.19
C GLU A 46 -16.38 12.74 0.45
N ARG A 47 -17.02 12.19 -0.59
CA ARG A 47 -18.28 11.45 -0.47
C ARG A 47 -18.19 10.26 0.48
N TYR A 48 -17.07 9.53 0.47
CA TYR A 48 -16.90 8.28 1.23
C TYR A 48 -16.17 8.46 2.56
N PHE A 49 -15.29 9.45 2.66
CA PHE A 49 -14.39 9.61 3.80
C PHE A 49 -14.43 11.00 4.42
N GLY A 50 -15.26 11.93 3.88
CA GLY A 50 -15.29 13.32 4.35
C GLY A 50 -13.91 13.96 4.25
N ARG A 51 -13.48 14.58 5.35
CA ARG A 51 -12.16 15.18 5.50
C ARG A 51 -11.12 14.23 6.09
N GLY A 52 -11.57 13.05 6.52
CA GLY A 52 -10.75 12.08 7.25
C GLY A 52 -9.69 11.39 6.39
N VAL A 53 -8.49 11.27 6.96
CA VAL A 53 -7.35 10.54 6.39
C VAL A 53 -6.85 9.53 7.43
N PHE A 54 -6.68 8.28 7.06
CA PHE A 54 -6.14 7.26 7.93
C PHE A 54 -4.61 7.29 7.95
N LEU A 55 -4.02 7.00 9.10
CA LEU A 55 -2.59 7.06 9.36
C LEU A 55 -2.05 5.67 9.70
N TYR A 56 -1.10 5.15 8.93
CA TYR A 56 -0.52 3.81 9.13
C TYR A 56 0.93 3.90 9.59
N GLY A 57 1.19 3.34 10.77
CA GLY A 57 2.52 3.18 11.31
C GLY A 57 3.21 1.94 10.76
N PHE A 58 4.44 2.09 10.26
CA PHE A 58 5.20 1.00 9.64
C PHE A 58 6.35 0.55 10.53
N VAL A 59 6.46 -0.74 10.71
CA VAL A 59 7.57 -1.39 11.42
C VAL A 59 8.27 -2.33 10.45
N TYR A 60 9.34 -1.85 9.82
CA TYR A 60 10.22 -2.66 8.95
C TYR A 60 11.13 -3.52 9.84
N PHE A 61 10.61 -4.63 10.36
CA PHE A 61 11.29 -5.39 11.41
C PHE A 61 12.33 -6.40 10.90
N SER A 62 12.25 -6.80 9.62
CA SER A 62 13.31 -7.58 8.98
C SER A 62 13.52 -7.13 7.54
N THR A 63 14.78 -6.78 7.20
CA THR A 63 15.18 -6.44 5.84
C THR A 63 15.91 -7.59 5.14
N TRP A 64 16.05 -8.74 5.81
CA TRP A 64 16.50 -9.97 5.17
C TRP A 64 15.46 -10.46 4.18
N CYS A 65 15.90 -10.85 2.97
CA CYS A 65 15.00 -11.36 1.95
C CYS A 65 15.70 -12.44 1.10
N ARG A 66 15.01 -13.54 0.84
CA ARG A 66 15.49 -14.59 -0.05
C ARG A 66 15.29 -14.28 -1.54
N ASN A 67 14.48 -13.27 -1.87
CA ASN A 67 14.10 -12.92 -3.24
C ASN A 67 15.14 -12.01 -3.92
N ARG A 68 15.10 -12.02 -5.27
CA ARG A 68 15.99 -11.23 -6.14
C ARG A 68 15.23 -10.15 -6.91
N CYS A 69 14.20 -9.54 -6.31
CA CYS A 69 13.41 -8.50 -6.98
C CYS A 69 14.33 -7.43 -7.57
N ALA A 70 14.12 -7.09 -8.84
CA ALA A 70 15.01 -6.18 -9.57
C ALA A 70 15.00 -4.75 -9.02
N PHE A 71 13.94 -4.38 -8.30
CA PHE A 71 13.64 -3.03 -7.83
C PHE A 71 13.89 -2.80 -6.33
N CYS A 72 14.05 -3.88 -5.53
CA CYS A 72 13.95 -3.79 -4.07
C CYS A 72 15.34 -3.72 -3.41
N LEU A 73 15.48 -2.77 -2.48
CA LEU A 73 16.70 -2.62 -1.66
C LEU A 73 17.05 -3.90 -0.89
N TYR A 74 16.03 -4.63 -0.38
CA TYR A 74 16.20 -5.83 0.44
C TYR A 74 16.59 -7.09 -0.35
N ARG A 75 16.70 -7.01 -1.68
CA ARG A 75 17.00 -8.17 -2.51
C ARG A 75 18.26 -8.92 -2.05
N THR A 76 18.21 -10.26 -2.07
CA THR A 76 19.40 -11.05 -1.76
C THR A 76 20.54 -10.74 -2.73
N GLY A 77 21.76 -10.64 -2.21
CA GLY A 77 22.95 -10.29 -2.98
C GLY A 77 23.13 -8.78 -3.22
N ASN A 78 22.35 -7.92 -2.59
CA ASN A 78 22.61 -6.48 -2.57
C ASN A 78 23.67 -6.15 -1.51
N ASP A 79 24.89 -5.80 -1.96
CA ASP A 79 26.02 -5.44 -1.12
C ASP A 79 25.99 -3.97 -0.63
N ARG A 80 25.03 -3.18 -1.11
CA ARG A 80 24.81 -1.78 -0.72
C ARG A 80 23.88 -1.61 0.47
N HIS A 81 23.30 -2.69 0.95
CA HIS A 81 22.40 -2.72 2.08
C HIS A 81 22.89 -3.74 3.12
N THR A 82 22.98 -3.32 4.39
CA THR A 82 23.25 -4.22 5.51
C THR A 82 21.93 -4.68 6.11
N PRO A 83 21.50 -5.94 5.90
CA PRO A 83 20.24 -6.42 6.42
C PRO A 83 20.25 -6.50 7.95
N TYR A 84 19.07 -6.27 8.54
CA TYR A 84 18.86 -6.42 10.00
C TYR A 84 17.57 -7.20 10.29
N ARG A 85 17.44 -7.68 11.52
CA ARG A 85 16.20 -8.13 12.17
C ARG A 85 16.08 -7.43 13.51
N LYS A 86 14.90 -6.90 13.78
CA LYS A 86 14.53 -6.39 15.10
C LYS A 86 14.08 -7.54 15.98
N SER A 87 14.45 -7.50 17.24
CA SER A 87 13.92 -8.41 18.25
C SER A 87 12.41 -8.16 18.48
N PRO A 88 11.66 -9.13 19.00
CA PRO A 88 10.25 -8.91 19.36
C PRO A 88 10.04 -7.72 20.30
N GLY A 89 10.97 -7.51 21.25
CA GLY A 89 10.93 -6.37 22.17
C GLY A 89 11.05 -5.02 21.46
N GLU A 90 12.01 -4.89 20.51
CA GLU A 90 12.16 -3.68 19.71
C GLU A 90 10.93 -3.41 18.84
N VAL A 91 10.34 -4.46 18.23
CA VAL A 91 9.11 -4.32 17.44
C VAL A 91 7.95 -3.82 18.29
N LEU A 92 7.77 -4.37 19.51
CA LEU A 92 6.74 -3.92 20.44
C LEU A 92 6.97 -2.47 20.89
N GLU A 93 8.18 -2.08 21.20
CA GLU A 93 8.53 -0.70 21.57
C GLU A 93 8.17 0.28 20.44
N VAL A 94 8.61 -0.01 19.21
CA VAL A 94 8.27 0.82 18.04
C VAL A 94 6.76 0.88 17.81
N SER A 95 6.07 -0.25 17.96
CA SER A 95 4.61 -0.32 17.77
C SER A 95 3.85 0.51 18.81
N ARG A 96 4.30 0.51 20.08
CA ARG A 96 3.73 1.36 21.14
C ARG A 96 3.94 2.84 20.83
N ASN A 97 5.17 3.23 20.45
CA ASN A 97 5.50 4.62 20.09
C ASN A 97 4.64 5.12 18.92
N LEU A 98 4.37 4.25 17.93
CA LEU A 98 3.47 4.55 16.82
C LEU A 98 2.03 4.74 17.32
N ALA A 99 1.52 3.84 18.15
CA ALA A 99 0.17 3.94 18.71
C ALA A 99 -0.01 5.23 19.52
N GLU A 100 0.95 5.54 20.39
CA GLU A 100 0.96 6.79 21.17
C GLU A 100 1.01 8.04 20.30
N SER A 101 1.60 7.95 19.09
CA SER A 101 1.61 9.06 18.14
C SER A 101 0.28 9.30 17.43
N GLY A 102 -0.68 8.37 17.53
CA GLY A 102 -2.02 8.48 16.94
C GLY A 102 -2.17 7.83 15.56
N VAL A 103 -1.38 6.80 15.23
CA VAL A 103 -1.66 5.98 14.05
C VAL A 103 -2.87 5.07 14.28
N HIS A 104 -3.53 4.64 13.20
CA HIS A 104 -4.73 3.82 13.24
C HIS A 104 -4.47 2.33 13.02
N LEU A 105 -3.29 2.00 12.49
CA LEU A 105 -2.89 0.63 12.16
C LEU A 105 -1.38 0.49 12.30
N ILE A 106 -0.94 -0.68 12.75
CA ILE A 106 0.47 -1.10 12.72
C ILE A 106 0.70 -2.03 11.54
N ASP A 107 1.54 -1.62 10.58
CA ASP A 107 2.00 -2.47 9.47
C ASP A 107 3.34 -3.12 9.82
N LEU A 108 3.31 -4.42 10.06
CA LEU A 108 4.48 -5.26 10.30
C LEU A 108 5.04 -5.72 8.94
N THR A 109 5.98 -4.95 8.42
CA THR A 109 6.57 -5.18 7.10
C THR A 109 7.92 -5.88 7.21
N MET A 110 8.14 -6.88 6.36
CA MET A 110 9.42 -7.60 6.27
C MET A 110 9.77 -8.01 4.83
N GLY A 111 11.04 -8.28 4.60
CA GLY A 111 11.44 -9.11 3.46
C GLY A 111 10.95 -10.55 3.63
N GLU A 112 10.91 -11.34 2.55
CA GLU A 112 10.67 -12.79 2.69
C GLU A 112 11.91 -13.43 3.34
N ASP A 113 12.02 -13.27 4.66
CA ASP A 113 13.17 -13.70 5.45
C ASP A 113 13.19 -15.21 5.62
N ALA A 114 14.27 -15.87 5.15
CA ALA A 114 14.44 -17.31 5.18
C ALA A 114 14.31 -17.90 6.59
N LEU A 115 14.75 -17.16 7.62
CA LEU A 115 14.67 -17.63 9.00
C LEU A 115 13.23 -17.97 9.43
N TYR A 116 12.25 -17.11 9.11
CA TYR A 116 10.85 -17.38 9.44
C TYR A 116 10.28 -18.55 8.66
N HIS A 117 10.69 -18.72 7.40
CA HIS A 117 10.28 -19.88 6.59
C HIS A 117 10.83 -21.19 7.15
N GLU A 118 12.09 -21.21 7.62
CA GLU A 118 12.74 -22.39 8.21
C GLU A 118 12.14 -22.78 9.56
N GLN A 119 11.64 -21.81 10.31
CA GLN A 119 11.00 -22.01 11.63
C GLN A 119 9.48 -22.17 11.55
N GLY A 120 8.90 -22.45 10.38
CA GLY A 120 7.47 -22.66 10.20
C GLY A 120 6.59 -21.45 10.56
N PHE A 121 7.16 -20.25 10.58
CA PHE A 121 6.51 -18.98 10.90
C PHE A 121 5.99 -18.82 12.34
N GLU A 122 6.23 -19.75 13.24
CA GLU A 122 5.79 -19.64 14.63
C GLU A 122 6.25 -18.33 15.32
N PRO A 123 7.49 -17.86 15.16
CA PRO A 123 7.92 -16.58 15.73
C PRO A 123 7.15 -15.39 15.15
N LEU A 124 6.78 -15.43 13.85
CA LEU A 124 6.00 -14.37 13.21
C LEU A 124 4.57 -14.33 13.76
N VAL A 125 3.93 -15.49 13.87
CA VAL A 125 2.58 -15.63 14.47
C VAL A 125 2.58 -15.13 15.93
N GLY A 126 3.62 -15.49 16.69
CA GLY A 126 3.83 -15.01 18.06
C GLY A 126 3.97 -13.48 18.12
N LEU A 127 4.74 -12.89 17.21
CA LEU A 127 4.93 -11.45 17.13
C LEU A 127 3.62 -10.72 16.84
N VAL A 128 2.84 -11.16 15.84
CA VAL A 128 1.54 -10.57 15.51
C VAL A 128 0.61 -10.62 16.73
N ARG A 129 0.56 -11.77 17.43
CA ARG A 129 -0.25 -11.92 18.65
C ARG A 129 0.16 -10.94 19.74
N SER A 130 1.47 -10.78 19.97
CA SER A 130 1.99 -9.86 20.99
C SER A 130 1.67 -8.41 20.64
N VAL A 131 1.91 -7.98 19.39
CA VAL A 131 1.59 -6.60 18.95
C VAL A 131 0.09 -6.34 19.08
N ARG A 132 -0.76 -7.25 18.59
CA ARG A 132 -2.23 -7.10 18.70
C ARG A 132 -2.71 -6.97 20.13
N HIS A 133 -2.17 -7.81 21.03
CA HIS A 133 -2.58 -7.84 22.43
C HIS A 133 -2.10 -6.61 23.22
N GLU A 134 -0.83 -6.19 23.00
CA GLU A 134 -0.21 -5.15 23.81
C GLU A 134 -0.46 -3.73 23.29
N VAL A 135 -0.63 -3.58 21.97
CA VAL A 135 -0.83 -2.27 21.33
C VAL A 135 -2.33 -1.99 21.13
N GLY A 136 -3.14 -3.03 20.88
CA GLY A 136 -4.58 -2.92 20.71
C GLY A 136 -5.06 -2.44 19.34
N LEU A 137 -4.20 -1.88 18.52
CA LEU A 137 -4.55 -1.39 17.19
C LEU A 137 -4.70 -2.53 16.17
N PRO A 138 -5.47 -2.34 15.08
CA PRO A 138 -5.47 -3.23 13.93
C PRO A 138 -4.05 -3.48 13.40
N VAL A 139 -3.79 -4.73 12.98
CA VAL A 139 -2.48 -5.17 12.50
C VAL A 139 -2.56 -5.61 11.04
N MET A 140 -1.72 -5.01 10.20
CA MET A 140 -1.39 -5.49 8.87
C MET A 140 -0.08 -6.27 8.91
N ILE A 141 -0.01 -7.36 8.16
CA ILE A 141 1.21 -8.14 8.00
C ILE A 141 1.60 -8.25 6.53
N SER A 142 2.86 -7.93 6.23
CA SER A 142 3.43 -7.94 4.87
C SER A 142 4.62 -8.92 4.77
N PRO A 143 4.41 -10.25 4.89
CA PRO A 143 5.48 -11.23 4.98
C PRO A 143 5.93 -11.77 3.61
N GLY A 144 5.36 -11.26 2.52
CA GLY A 144 5.46 -11.89 1.21
C GLY A 144 4.54 -13.11 1.05
N VAL A 145 4.96 -14.06 0.23
CA VAL A 145 4.18 -15.30 -0.01
C VAL A 145 4.37 -16.27 1.14
N VAL A 146 3.27 -16.66 1.76
CA VAL A 146 3.24 -17.66 2.85
C VAL A 146 2.22 -18.76 2.56
N PRO A 147 2.36 -19.97 3.15
CA PRO A 147 1.36 -21.03 3.04
C PRO A 147 -0.02 -20.63 3.62
N ARG A 148 -1.08 -21.32 3.17
CA ARG A 148 -2.45 -21.00 3.58
C ARG A 148 -2.69 -21.25 5.08
N ASP A 149 -2.09 -22.28 5.66
CA ASP A 149 -2.16 -22.58 7.09
C ASP A 149 -1.47 -21.51 7.94
N VAL A 150 -0.37 -20.95 7.43
CA VAL A 150 0.29 -19.79 8.05
C VAL A 150 -0.62 -18.56 8.03
N LEU A 151 -1.31 -18.28 6.93
CA LEU A 151 -2.31 -17.20 6.88
C LEU A 151 -3.44 -17.43 7.89
N SER A 152 -3.90 -18.67 8.05
CA SER A 152 -4.90 -19.03 9.05
C SER A 152 -4.37 -18.77 10.47
N SER A 153 -3.12 -19.12 10.75
CA SER A 153 -2.47 -18.88 12.03
C SER A 153 -2.29 -17.39 12.32
N LEU A 154 -1.92 -16.60 11.32
CA LEU A 154 -1.79 -15.13 11.41
C LEU A 154 -3.16 -14.47 11.69
N ALA A 155 -4.22 -14.89 10.98
CA ALA A 155 -5.58 -14.42 11.23
C ALA A 155 -6.03 -14.77 12.67
N GLY A 156 -5.77 -16.02 13.11
CA GLY A 156 -6.04 -16.46 14.49
C GLY A 156 -5.19 -15.76 15.56
N ALA A 157 -4.04 -15.21 15.19
CA ALA A 157 -3.20 -14.40 16.07
C ALA A 157 -3.68 -12.94 16.17
N GLY A 158 -4.66 -12.52 15.35
CA GLY A 158 -5.24 -11.20 15.40
C GLY A 158 -4.76 -10.25 14.29
N ALA A 159 -4.16 -10.77 13.22
CA ALA A 159 -3.97 -9.96 12.01
C ALA A 159 -5.34 -9.58 11.41
N ASP A 160 -5.49 -8.32 11.02
CA ASP A 160 -6.68 -7.81 10.33
C ASP A 160 -6.47 -7.75 8.82
N TRP A 161 -5.23 -7.53 8.39
CA TRP A 161 -4.85 -7.31 7.02
C TRP A 161 -3.68 -8.17 6.56
N TYR A 162 -3.68 -8.48 5.28
CA TYR A 162 -2.56 -9.10 4.58
C TYR A 162 -2.20 -8.27 3.33
N ALA A 163 -0.94 -7.86 3.23
CA ALA A 163 -0.42 -7.15 2.07
C ALA A 163 0.62 -8.00 1.33
N CYS A 164 0.43 -8.16 0.02
CA CYS A 164 1.35 -8.93 -0.83
C CYS A 164 1.29 -8.42 -2.27
N TYR A 165 2.12 -7.41 -2.58
CA TYR A 165 2.06 -6.68 -3.83
C TYR A 165 2.52 -7.50 -5.03
N GLN A 166 1.76 -7.40 -6.12
CA GLN A 166 2.12 -8.01 -7.40
C GLN A 166 3.16 -7.16 -8.15
N GLU A 167 3.20 -5.86 -7.91
CA GLU A 167 3.95 -4.79 -8.59
C GLU A 167 3.49 -4.51 -10.02
N THR A 168 2.98 -5.50 -10.71
CA THR A 168 2.35 -5.41 -12.04
C THR A 168 1.50 -6.65 -12.32
N HIS A 169 0.44 -6.48 -13.08
CA HIS A 169 -0.38 -7.60 -13.55
C HIS A 169 -0.04 -8.05 -14.99
N ASN A 170 0.95 -7.41 -15.62
CA ASN A 170 1.59 -7.93 -16.82
C ASN A 170 2.59 -9.05 -16.43
N ARG A 171 2.36 -10.29 -16.89
CA ARG A 171 3.15 -11.47 -16.51
C ARG A 171 4.63 -11.37 -16.95
N ASP A 172 4.89 -10.79 -18.12
CA ASP A 172 6.25 -10.65 -18.64
C ASP A 172 7.02 -9.57 -17.85
N LEU A 173 6.36 -8.46 -17.52
CA LEU A 173 6.94 -7.45 -16.65
C LEU A 173 7.14 -8.00 -15.23
N PHE A 174 6.19 -8.76 -14.69
CA PHE A 174 6.32 -9.43 -13.40
C PHE A 174 7.57 -10.33 -13.35
N ALA A 175 7.79 -11.13 -14.38
CA ALA A 175 8.96 -12.03 -14.42
C ALA A 175 10.29 -11.26 -14.41
N ARG A 176 10.33 -10.04 -14.99
CA ARG A 176 11.50 -9.14 -14.94
C ARG A 176 11.67 -8.47 -13.59
N LEU A 177 10.56 -8.05 -12.95
CA LEU A 177 10.58 -7.37 -11.66
C LEU A 177 10.83 -8.33 -10.49
N ARG A 178 10.11 -9.44 -10.46
CA ARG A 178 10.12 -10.44 -9.39
C ARG A 178 10.79 -11.73 -9.83
N VAL A 179 12.08 -11.62 -10.16
CA VAL A 179 12.91 -12.68 -10.72
C VAL A 179 12.78 -13.97 -9.91
N GLY A 180 12.35 -15.04 -10.58
CA GLY A 180 12.26 -16.39 -10.00
C GLY A 180 11.04 -16.62 -9.09
N GLN A 181 10.10 -15.66 -8.99
CA GLN A 181 8.87 -15.84 -8.22
C GLN A 181 7.70 -16.31 -9.09
N ASP A 182 6.79 -17.06 -8.50
CA ASP A 182 5.57 -17.54 -9.16
C ASP A 182 4.45 -16.49 -9.07
N TYR A 183 4.01 -16.02 -10.24
CA TYR A 183 2.91 -15.06 -10.37
C TYR A 183 1.59 -15.58 -9.78
N SER A 184 1.26 -16.84 -10.10
CA SER A 184 -0.03 -17.41 -9.71
C SER A 184 -0.08 -17.73 -8.22
N GLN A 185 1.01 -18.24 -7.65
CA GLN A 185 1.11 -18.46 -6.21
C GLN A 185 0.91 -17.16 -5.45
N ARG A 186 1.55 -16.06 -5.89
CA ARG A 186 1.43 -14.74 -5.26
C ARG A 186 0.01 -14.19 -5.36
N MET A 187 -0.70 -14.40 -6.48
CA MET A 187 -2.12 -14.05 -6.62
C MET A 187 -3.00 -14.90 -5.72
N ASN A 188 -2.79 -16.23 -5.68
CA ASN A 188 -3.56 -17.15 -4.86
C ASN A 188 -3.47 -16.84 -3.36
N THR A 189 -2.30 -16.39 -2.88
CA THR A 189 -2.11 -16.03 -1.47
C THR A 189 -3.07 -14.93 -1.02
N LYS A 190 -3.35 -13.93 -1.86
CA LYS A 190 -4.34 -12.87 -1.57
C LYS A 190 -5.76 -13.43 -1.52
N THR A 191 -6.09 -14.33 -2.43
CA THR A 191 -7.40 -15.02 -2.42
C THR A 191 -7.58 -15.83 -1.13
N TRP A 192 -6.55 -16.58 -0.72
CA TRP A 192 -6.59 -17.33 0.53
C TRP A 192 -6.72 -16.42 1.76
N ALA A 193 -6.01 -15.30 1.78
CA ALA A 193 -6.12 -14.32 2.87
C ALA A 193 -7.56 -13.80 3.01
N ARG A 194 -8.18 -13.40 1.91
CA ARG A 194 -9.59 -12.99 1.87
C ARG A 194 -10.53 -14.10 2.34
N ASP A 195 -10.35 -15.33 1.86
CA ASP A 195 -11.20 -16.47 2.22
C ASP A 195 -11.08 -16.83 3.72
N LEU A 196 -9.99 -16.41 4.37
CA LEU A 196 -9.76 -16.52 5.81
C LEU A 196 -10.26 -15.27 6.60
N GLY A 197 -10.91 -14.32 5.94
CA GLY A 197 -11.48 -13.12 6.57
C GLY A 197 -10.48 -12.00 6.85
N LEU A 198 -9.27 -12.07 6.27
CA LEU A 198 -8.33 -10.96 6.26
C LEU A 198 -8.74 -9.95 5.18
N LEU A 199 -8.63 -8.66 5.49
CA LEU A 199 -8.64 -7.62 4.48
C LEU A 199 -7.35 -7.68 3.67
N THR A 200 -7.41 -7.32 2.39
CA THR A 200 -6.25 -7.43 1.50
C THR A 200 -5.86 -6.10 0.89
N GLU A 201 -4.56 -5.89 0.77
CA GLU A 201 -3.98 -4.81 0.01
C GLU A 201 -3.26 -5.35 -1.23
N GLU A 202 -3.54 -4.75 -2.38
CA GLU A 202 -2.78 -4.95 -3.61
C GLU A 202 -2.02 -3.69 -3.97
N GLY A 203 -0.77 -3.85 -4.41
CA GLY A 203 0.09 -2.75 -4.79
C GLY A 203 0.85 -2.97 -6.09
N VAL A 204 1.06 -1.87 -6.81
CA VAL A 204 1.83 -1.86 -8.06
C VAL A 204 2.84 -0.71 -8.09
N LEU A 205 3.87 -0.88 -8.91
CA LEU A 205 4.86 0.15 -9.21
C LEU A 205 4.55 0.82 -10.54
N THR A 206 4.85 2.12 -10.61
CA THR A 206 4.95 2.88 -11.87
C THR A 206 6.38 3.34 -12.10
N GLY A 207 6.76 3.57 -13.36
CA GLY A 207 8.13 3.91 -13.73
C GLY A 207 9.05 2.69 -13.82
N VAL A 208 8.48 1.50 -14.01
CA VAL A 208 9.19 0.22 -14.13
C VAL A 208 9.12 -0.37 -15.54
N GLY A 209 8.67 0.42 -16.53
CA GLY A 209 8.50 0.02 -17.92
C GLY A 209 7.13 -0.54 -18.25
N GLU A 210 6.13 -0.23 -17.44
CA GLU A 210 4.72 -0.53 -17.67
C GLU A 210 4.14 0.35 -18.79
N THR A 211 3.12 -0.17 -19.47
CA THR A 211 2.32 0.54 -20.46
C THR A 211 0.97 0.98 -19.85
N GLN A 212 0.21 1.81 -20.58
CA GLN A 212 -1.16 2.18 -20.19
C GLN A 212 -2.08 0.95 -20.16
N ASP A 213 -1.85 -0.01 -21.05
CA ASP A 213 -2.56 -1.28 -21.05
C ASP A 213 -2.28 -2.12 -19.80
N ASP A 214 -1.03 -2.10 -19.30
CA ASP A 214 -0.67 -2.80 -18.08
C ASP A 214 -1.34 -2.18 -16.86
N LEU A 215 -1.47 -0.85 -16.82
CA LEU A 215 -2.18 -0.15 -15.74
C LEU A 215 -3.69 -0.42 -15.79
N ALA A 216 -4.30 -0.48 -16.98
CA ALA A 216 -5.70 -0.87 -17.13
C ALA A 216 -5.92 -2.32 -16.67
N THR A 217 -5.05 -3.24 -17.10
CA THR A 217 -5.07 -4.65 -16.62
C THR A 217 -4.94 -4.72 -15.09
N THR A 218 -4.14 -3.85 -14.50
CA THR A 218 -3.98 -3.77 -13.04
C THR A 218 -5.29 -3.38 -12.34
N ILE A 219 -6.00 -2.38 -12.83
CA ILE A 219 -7.30 -1.97 -12.24
C ILE A 219 -8.33 -3.08 -12.36
N GLU A 220 -8.38 -3.76 -13.52
CA GLU A 220 -9.25 -4.95 -13.72
C GLU A 220 -8.89 -6.06 -12.73
N ALA A 221 -7.62 -6.39 -12.58
CA ALA A 221 -7.15 -7.43 -11.65
C ALA A 221 -7.44 -7.08 -10.17
N MET A 222 -7.27 -5.81 -9.77
CA MET A 222 -7.61 -5.35 -8.42
C MET A 222 -9.12 -5.47 -8.14
N ARG A 223 -9.96 -5.26 -9.16
CA ARG A 223 -11.42 -5.48 -9.09
C ARG A 223 -11.73 -6.96 -8.86
N ASP A 224 -11.09 -7.86 -9.61
CA ASP A 224 -11.29 -9.31 -9.51
C ASP A 224 -10.83 -9.87 -8.16
N VAL A 225 -9.69 -9.41 -7.65
CA VAL A 225 -9.17 -9.79 -6.31
C VAL A 225 -10.04 -9.22 -5.18
N ARG A 226 -10.80 -8.15 -5.44
CA ARG A 226 -11.68 -7.46 -4.47
C ARG A 226 -10.90 -6.93 -3.26
N CYS A 227 -9.74 -6.32 -3.49
CA CYS A 227 -8.93 -5.73 -2.44
C CYS A 227 -9.67 -4.57 -1.77
N GLN A 228 -9.49 -4.41 -0.45
CA GLN A 228 -10.00 -3.28 0.32
C GLN A 228 -9.10 -2.06 0.23
N GLN A 229 -7.83 -2.28 -0.05
CA GLN A 229 -6.86 -1.22 -0.28
C GLN A 229 -6.12 -1.46 -1.59
N VAL A 230 -6.02 -0.41 -2.40
CA VAL A 230 -5.38 -0.44 -3.72
C VAL A 230 -4.29 0.62 -3.77
N ARG A 231 -3.05 0.18 -3.97
CA ARG A 231 -1.86 1.03 -3.88
C ARG A 231 -1.17 1.17 -5.23
N VAL A 232 -0.66 2.35 -5.47
CA VAL A 232 0.38 2.60 -6.48
C VAL A 232 1.52 3.40 -5.87
N MET A 233 2.74 3.10 -6.27
CA MET A 233 3.93 3.87 -5.88
C MET A 233 4.81 4.10 -7.10
N GLY A 234 5.36 5.31 -7.22
CA GLY A 234 6.43 5.58 -8.18
C GLY A 234 7.71 4.85 -7.78
N PHE A 235 8.33 4.14 -8.72
CA PHE A 235 9.60 3.49 -8.45
C PHE A 235 10.70 4.52 -8.16
N VAL A 236 11.46 4.28 -7.11
CA VAL A 236 12.66 5.05 -6.73
C VAL A 236 13.88 4.16 -6.91
N ASN A 237 14.89 4.66 -7.64
CA ASN A 237 16.14 3.91 -7.87
C ASN A 237 16.78 3.52 -6.54
N GLN A 238 17.13 2.24 -6.41
CA GLN A 238 17.75 1.72 -5.21
C GLN A 238 19.20 1.32 -5.48
N ALA A 239 20.09 1.71 -4.57
CA ALA A 239 21.50 1.32 -4.67
C ALA A 239 21.65 -0.21 -4.65
N GLY A 240 22.47 -0.73 -5.56
CA GLY A 240 22.73 -2.18 -5.67
C GLY A 240 21.60 -2.98 -6.33
N THR A 241 20.60 -2.34 -6.93
CA THR A 241 19.56 -2.99 -7.74
C THR A 241 19.83 -2.81 -9.23
N PRO A 242 19.44 -3.78 -10.08
CA PRO A 242 19.67 -3.71 -11.53
C PRO A 242 18.66 -2.83 -12.28
N MET A 243 17.61 -2.36 -11.61
CA MET A 243 16.55 -1.61 -12.25
C MET A 243 16.82 -0.11 -12.22
N GLU A 244 16.59 0.55 -13.35
CA GLU A 244 16.60 2.00 -13.48
C GLU A 244 15.16 2.51 -13.71
N ARG A 245 14.85 3.68 -13.17
CA ARG A 245 13.55 4.32 -13.32
C ARG A 245 13.32 4.76 -14.75
N PHE A 246 12.22 4.33 -15.33
CA PHE A 246 11.71 4.91 -16.57
C PHE A 246 11.07 6.26 -16.28
N SER A 247 11.52 7.32 -16.97
CA SER A 247 10.96 8.66 -16.79
C SER A 247 9.56 8.73 -17.39
N TRP A 248 8.56 8.88 -16.53
CA TRP A 248 7.19 9.17 -16.94
C TRP A 248 6.58 10.10 -15.90
N PRO A 249 6.62 11.41 -16.14
CA PRO A 249 6.11 12.40 -15.19
C PRO A 249 4.65 12.14 -14.80
N ASN A 250 4.33 12.32 -13.52
CA ASN A 250 2.96 12.24 -12.97
C ASN A 250 2.21 10.90 -13.13
N ARG A 251 2.83 9.84 -13.63
CA ARG A 251 2.16 8.54 -13.83
C ARG A 251 1.58 7.98 -12.53
N GLU A 252 2.30 8.09 -11.43
CA GLU A 252 1.82 7.69 -10.11
C GLU A 252 0.55 8.47 -9.72
N LEU A 253 0.56 9.78 -9.89
CA LEU A 253 -0.57 10.65 -9.54
C LEU A 253 -1.79 10.40 -10.43
N ALA A 254 -1.59 10.22 -11.73
CA ALA A 254 -2.65 9.84 -12.66
C ALA A 254 -3.27 8.49 -12.29
N MET A 255 -2.43 7.53 -11.88
CA MET A 255 -2.90 6.21 -11.44
C MET A 255 -3.64 6.28 -10.09
N ILE A 256 -3.19 7.08 -9.12
CA ILE A 256 -3.94 7.33 -7.86
C ILE A 256 -5.34 7.86 -8.18
N ALA A 257 -5.46 8.84 -9.06
CA ALA A 257 -6.74 9.40 -9.44
C ALA A 257 -7.62 8.38 -10.20
N ALA A 258 -7.04 7.62 -11.15
CA ALA A 258 -7.75 6.55 -11.85
C ALA A 258 -8.24 5.44 -10.90
N LEU A 259 -7.45 5.09 -9.87
CA LEU A 259 -7.87 4.17 -8.81
C LEU A 259 -9.04 4.74 -8.03
N ARG A 260 -9.04 6.03 -7.64
CA ARG A 260 -10.17 6.65 -6.94
C ARG A 260 -11.43 6.68 -7.79
N LEU A 261 -11.31 7.01 -9.09
CA LEU A 261 -12.44 7.01 -10.02
C LEU A 261 -13.00 5.59 -10.26
N SER A 262 -12.14 4.57 -10.21
CA SER A 262 -12.53 3.16 -10.40
C SER A 262 -13.00 2.47 -9.13
N PHE A 263 -12.57 2.95 -7.97
CA PHE A 263 -12.82 2.37 -6.64
C PHE A 263 -13.16 3.47 -5.62
N PRO A 264 -14.35 4.08 -5.71
CA PRO A 264 -14.71 5.26 -4.91
C PRO A 264 -14.61 5.06 -3.39
N SER A 265 -14.91 3.85 -2.90
CA SER A 265 -14.98 3.51 -1.47
C SER A 265 -13.76 2.79 -0.92
N ARG A 266 -12.72 2.53 -1.75
CA ARG A 266 -11.51 1.83 -1.32
C ARG A 266 -10.51 2.75 -0.64
N LEU A 267 -9.64 2.17 0.18
CA LEU A 267 -8.48 2.88 0.70
C LEU A 267 -7.41 3.01 -0.40
N ILE A 268 -6.86 4.20 -0.53
CA ILE A 268 -5.81 4.51 -1.50
C ILE A 268 -4.68 5.22 -0.77
N PRO A 269 -3.53 4.57 -0.62
CA PRO A 269 -2.39 5.13 0.09
C PRO A 269 -1.67 6.26 -0.65
N ALA A 270 -1.21 7.25 0.15
CA ALA A 270 -0.14 8.17 -0.16
C ALA A 270 1.10 7.71 0.61
N SER A 271 2.04 7.07 -0.07
CA SER A 271 3.23 6.52 0.56
C SER A 271 4.31 7.58 0.76
N LEU A 272 4.87 7.65 1.96
CA LEU A 272 6.03 8.47 2.25
C LEU A 272 7.37 7.82 1.80
N ASP A 273 7.35 6.58 1.33
CA ASP A 273 8.56 5.89 0.86
C ASP A 273 9.11 6.44 -0.46
N VAL A 274 8.30 7.14 -1.26
CA VAL A 274 8.72 7.60 -2.59
C VAL A 274 9.58 8.86 -2.48
N ASP A 275 9.09 9.90 -1.81
CA ASP A 275 9.70 11.22 -1.71
C ASP A 275 9.37 11.95 -0.39
N GLY A 276 9.01 11.18 0.63
CA GLY A 276 8.71 11.71 1.97
C GLY A 276 7.52 12.67 1.95
N LEU A 277 7.64 13.75 2.71
CA LEU A 277 6.60 14.79 2.82
C LEU A 277 6.46 15.62 1.54
N ALA A 278 7.48 15.68 0.68
CA ALA A 278 7.47 16.53 -0.52
C ALA A 278 6.36 16.14 -1.51
N GLY A 279 6.10 14.84 -1.70
CA GLY A 279 5.05 14.36 -2.60
C GLY A 279 3.69 14.12 -1.95
N LEU A 280 3.60 14.21 -0.62
CA LEU A 280 2.37 13.85 0.11
C LEU A 280 1.17 14.68 -0.33
N GLU A 281 1.34 16.00 -0.45
CA GLU A 281 0.27 16.91 -0.84
C GLU A 281 -0.34 16.55 -2.21
N LEU A 282 0.51 16.27 -3.20
CA LEU A 282 0.06 15.90 -4.54
C LEU A 282 -0.72 14.58 -4.56
N ARG A 283 -0.29 13.58 -3.79
CA ARG A 283 -1.00 12.30 -3.68
C ARG A 283 -2.38 12.46 -3.02
N LEU A 284 -2.47 13.28 -1.97
CA LEU A 284 -3.75 13.59 -1.33
C LEU A 284 -4.67 14.39 -2.28
N GLN A 285 -4.13 15.31 -3.06
CA GLN A 285 -4.89 16.03 -4.09
C GLN A 285 -5.35 15.11 -5.23
N ALA A 286 -4.59 14.08 -5.56
CA ALA A 286 -4.98 13.06 -6.54
C ALA A 286 -6.05 12.08 -6.03
N GLY A 287 -6.47 12.17 -4.76
CA GLY A 287 -7.57 11.36 -4.22
C GLY A 287 -7.18 10.28 -3.22
N ALA A 288 -5.92 10.20 -2.80
CA ALA A 288 -5.50 9.32 -1.70
C ALA A 288 -6.17 9.71 -0.38
N ASN A 289 -6.36 8.73 0.52
CA ASN A 289 -7.01 8.90 1.82
C ASN A 289 -6.36 8.12 2.96
N VAL A 290 -5.18 7.55 2.72
CA VAL A 290 -4.36 6.90 3.75
C VAL A 290 -2.94 7.42 3.63
N ILE A 291 -2.30 7.82 4.72
CA ILE A 291 -0.86 8.10 4.76
C ILE A 291 -0.16 6.88 5.32
N THR A 292 0.81 6.36 4.58
CA THR A 292 1.55 5.16 4.95
C THR A 292 3.02 5.43 5.13
N SER A 293 3.72 4.48 5.74
CA SER A 293 5.15 4.56 6.05
C SER A 293 5.47 5.67 7.05
N LEU A 294 4.55 5.88 8.02
CA LEU A 294 4.85 6.67 9.21
C LEU A 294 5.77 5.85 10.13
N ILE A 295 6.89 6.43 10.52
CA ILE A 295 7.95 5.75 11.28
C ILE A 295 8.39 6.67 12.43
N PRO A 296 8.53 6.14 13.65
CA PRO A 296 9.09 6.94 14.75
C PRO A 296 10.54 7.31 14.43
N PRO A 297 10.95 8.55 14.65
CA PRO A 297 12.34 8.96 14.46
C PRO A 297 13.28 8.17 15.38
N HIS A 298 14.52 7.98 14.96
CA HIS A 298 15.59 7.31 15.72
C HIS A 298 15.30 5.84 16.10
N SER A 299 14.36 5.19 15.37
CA SER A 299 14.03 3.77 15.57
C SER A 299 15.04 2.82 14.91
N GLY A 300 15.97 3.33 14.09
CA GLY A 300 16.92 2.53 13.31
C GLY A 300 16.25 1.61 12.29
N LEU A 301 15.06 1.99 11.82
CA LEU A 301 14.36 1.29 10.74
C LEU A 301 14.79 1.82 9.37
N ALA A 302 14.83 0.96 8.37
CA ALA A 302 15.07 1.33 6.98
C ALA A 302 13.86 0.93 6.14
N GLY A 303 13.26 1.88 5.43
CA GLY A 303 12.17 1.65 4.50
C GLY A 303 12.61 0.86 3.26
N VAL A 304 11.66 0.40 2.47
CA VAL A 304 11.92 -0.40 1.26
C VAL A 304 12.67 0.38 0.17
N SER A 305 12.67 1.71 0.27
CA SER A 305 13.30 2.63 -0.67
C SER A 305 14.14 3.73 -0.03
N GLN A 306 14.37 3.70 1.28
CA GLN A 306 15.14 4.73 2.00
C GLN A 306 15.94 4.14 3.15
N HIS A 307 17.13 4.71 3.39
CA HIS A 307 17.96 4.39 4.54
C HIS A 307 17.37 5.00 5.83
N SER A 308 17.80 4.51 7.00
CA SER A 308 17.34 5.00 8.29
C SER A 308 17.60 6.50 8.52
N LEU A 309 18.71 7.03 8.02
CA LEU A 309 19.02 8.47 8.10
C LEU A 309 18.00 9.32 7.34
N ASP A 310 17.60 8.91 6.14
CA ASP A 310 16.59 9.62 5.34
C ASP A 310 15.23 9.63 6.05
N ILE A 311 14.92 8.56 6.80
CA ILE A 311 13.70 8.46 7.61
C ILE A 311 13.75 9.43 8.78
N ASP A 312 14.87 9.49 9.50
CA ASP A 312 15.06 10.35 10.67
C ASP A 312 15.02 11.84 10.30
N GLU A 313 15.67 12.22 9.18
CA GLU A 313 15.70 13.58 8.67
C GLU A 313 14.38 13.97 7.97
N GLY A 314 13.67 13.00 7.36
CA GLY A 314 12.48 13.20 6.56
C GLY A 314 11.21 13.54 7.34
N ASN A 315 11.23 13.58 8.68
CA ASN A 315 10.09 13.89 9.57
C ASN A 315 8.82 13.08 9.23
N ARG A 316 8.99 11.80 8.91
CA ARG A 316 7.93 10.85 8.52
C ARG A 316 7.11 10.37 9.71
N SER A 317 6.69 11.31 10.54
CA SER A 317 5.93 11.09 11.77
C SER A 317 4.51 11.64 11.64
N VAL A 318 3.61 11.24 12.53
CA VAL A 318 2.26 11.85 12.62
C VAL A 318 2.37 13.37 12.76
N LYS A 319 3.24 13.86 13.65
CA LYS A 319 3.47 15.29 13.82
C LYS A 319 3.92 16.00 12.53
N GLY A 320 4.71 15.31 11.68
CA GLY A 320 5.18 15.87 10.40
C GLY A 320 4.09 15.97 9.35
N VAL A 321 3.10 15.07 9.33
CA VAL A 321 2.05 15.06 8.31
C VAL A 321 0.85 15.95 8.65
N LEU A 322 0.57 16.20 9.93
CA LEU A 322 -0.60 17.02 10.34
C LEU A 322 -0.64 18.40 9.68
N PRO A 323 0.47 19.17 9.57
CA PRO A 323 0.44 20.47 8.90
C PRO A 323 0.11 20.38 7.40
N VAL A 324 0.43 19.23 6.75
CA VAL A 324 0.05 19.02 5.34
C VAL A 324 -1.45 18.79 5.23
N LEU A 325 -2.04 17.98 6.13
CA LEU A 325 -3.49 17.77 6.17
C LEU A 325 -4.23 19.08 6.39
N GLU A 326 -3.82 19.89 7.38
CA GLU A 326 -4.44 21.16 7.71
C GLU A 326 -4.46 22.13 6.51
N ARG A 327 -3.34 22.28 5.80
CA ARG A 327 -3.28 23.11 4.58
C ARG A 327 -4.24 22.68 3.48
N LEU A 328 -4.56 21.39 3.41
CA LEU A 328 -5.48 20.81 2.43
C LEU A 328 -6.94 20.78 2.93
N GLY A 329 -7.21 21.28 4.14
CA GLY A 329 -8.53 21.19 4.77
C GLY A 329 -8.93 19.76 5.14
N LEU A 330 -7.95 18.87 5.29
CA LEU A 330 -8.10 17.48 5.71
C LEU A 330 -7.73 17.33 7.19
N GLU A 331 -8.06 16.19 7.78
CA GLU A 331 -7.74 15.88 9.17
C GLU A 331 -7.43 14.40 9.34
N ALA A 332 -6.67 14.05 10.36
CA ALA A 332 -6.54 12.65 10.75
C ALA A 332 -7.91 12.16 11.26
N SER A 333 -8.36 11.01 10.76
CA SER A 333 -9.56 10.34 11.29
C SER A 333 -9.35 9.92 12.75
N THR A 334 -10.40 9.47 13.40
CA THR A 334 -10.28 8.87 14.73
C THR A 334 -10.00 7.36 14.63
N ALA A 335 -9.49 6.78 15.71
CA ALA A 335 -9.29 5.32 15.81
C ALA A 335 -10.61 4.58 15.65
N GLU A 336 -11.69 5.09 16.25
CA GLU A 336 -13.04 4.52 16.18
C GLU A 336 -13.59 4.51 14.75
N GLU A 337 -13.35 5.57 13.98
CA GLU A 337 -13.75 5.63 12.56
C GLU A 337 -13.03 4.58 11.73
N TYR A 338 -11.72 4.38 11.98
CA TYR A 338 -10.95 3.35 11.30
C TYR A 338 -11.41 1.94 11.68
N GLU A 339 -11.59 1.66 12.96
CA GLU A 339 -12.07 0.36 13.45
C GLU A 339 -13.49 0.05 12.91
N ALA A 340 -14.37 1.04 12.89
CA ALA A 340 -15.70 0.89 12.30
C ALA A 340 -15.63 0.58 10.79
N TRP A 341 -14.71 1.23 10.07
CA TRP A 341 -14.46 0.94 8.66
C TRP A 341 -13.95 -0.49 8.47
N VAL A 342 -12.93 -0.91 9.21
CA VAL A 342 -12.37 -2.29 9.17
C VAL A 342 -13.45 -3.32 9.46
N ALA A 343 -14.25 -3.13 10.52
CA ALA A 343 -15.31 -4.05 10.90
C ALA A 343 -16.39 -4.16 9.81
N ARG A 344 -16.73 -3.05 9.17
CA ARG A 344 -17.68 -3.03 8.04
C ARG A 344 -17.14 -3.83 6.85
N GLU A 345 -15.90 -3.55 6.42
CA GLU A 345 -15.31 -4.21 5.26
C GLU A 345 -15.13 -5.71 5.47
N ARG A 346 -14.74 -6.14 6.68
CA ARG A 346 -14.68 -7.57 7.04
C ARG A 346 -16.04 -8.25 6.93
N ARG A 347 -17.13 -7.62 7.42
CA ARG A 347 -18.48 -8.17 7.27
C ARG A 347 -18.89 -8.32 5.81
N LEU A 348 -18.63 -7.31 4.97
CA LEU A 348 -18.93 -7.35 3.54
C LEU A 348 -18.12 -8.43 2.81
N ALA A 349 -16.84 -8.56 3.13
CA ALA A 349 -15.98 -9.60 2.56
C ALA A 349 -16.47 -11.02 2.92
N MET A 350 -16.89 -11.26 4.17
CA MET A 350 -17.42 -12.55 4.62
C MET A 350 -18.80 -12.87 4.05
N ALA A 351 -19.64 -11.86 3.81
CA ALA A 351 -20.96 -12.05 3.19
C ALA A 351 -20.89 -12.38 1.69
N GLY A 352 -19.70 -12.37 1.07
CA GLY A 352 -19.53 -12.50 -0.37
C GLY A 352 -20.04 -11.29 -1.17
N GLU A 353 -20.56 -10.29 -0.47
CA GLU A 353 -20.96 -9.00 -0.99
C GLU A 353 -19.72 -8.12 -1.18
N GLY A 354 -18.90 -8.51 -2.14
CA GLY A 354 -17.83 -7.62 -2.59
C GLY A 354 -18.49 -6.35 -3.11
N VAL A 355 -18.06 -5.20 -2.52
CA VAL A 355 -18.48 -3.85 -2.87
C VAL A 355 -18.90 -3.76 -4.33
N ARG A 356 -20.11 -3.24 -4.56
CA ARG A 356 -20.56 -2.86 -5.90
C ARG A 356 -19.47 -2.00 -6.52
N ALA A 357 -19.02 -2.42 -7.70
CA ALA A 357 -18.04 -1.74 -8.53
C ALA A 357 -18.49 -0.33 -8.84
#